data_e6677d43459e8ec009152eed43b5370b
#
_entry.id   e6677d43459e8ec009152eed43b5370b
#
_cell.length_a   1.000
_cell.length_b   1.000
_cell.length_c   1.000
_cell.angle_alpha   90.00
_cell.angle_beta   90.00
_cell.angle_gamma   90.00
#
_symmetry.space_group_name_H-M   'P 1'
#
loop_
_entity.id
_entity.type
_entity.pdbx_description
1 polymer ?
#
loop_
_entity_poly.entity_id
_entity_poly.type
_entity_poly.pdbx_seq_one_letter_code
_entity_poly.pdbx_strand_id
1 'polypeptide(L)'
;MRKILLIFILMLGFNLVCNANELSFIYINGSNNNDEKMKNWYENGVKKLHPVLRKRFLKNSAIKKYYKEFDDKLAIKEEPVIFFWGDKSKTDLDFVKKQLDISKAISSSGAYFARSLIAQYLHDAIWVQKTHNMLPVLDELNKTVEKEADSGHDVILYGYSAGTFVTYQYLFNKLPYINPEKLFETLNADKDVIDFVKANPRKNTCISALSYNYAGIGNVSSAGHLILNQNKEQLKKNYLTIDDMTQKACAPEGRVKGVVNFACPIVLFYSDISDNNYELNFYNRLMIKYIMEHGIFMLTVNFREDPLGFPTSRNLTAKEIEQRLGVSINNPTGVIYDDSGVWSKRCFALAHTSYWTARGTFSKAIVKDFVNGYKFQYDEKYQNRKEL
;
A
#
# COMPACT_ATOMS: atom_id res chain seq x y z
N MET A 1 24.50 43.81 27.90
CA MET A 1 24.03 43.39 26.56
C MET A 1 24.67 42.10 26.05
N ARG A 2 26.00 41.89 26.11
CA ARG A 2 26.63 40.64 25.62
C ARG A 2 26.15 39.33 26.30
N LYS A 3 25.83 39.35 27.60
CA LYS A 3 25.32 38.13 28.30
C LYS A 3 23.88 37.76 27.96
N ILE A 4 23.04 38.72 27.58
CA ILE A 4 21.64 38.48 27.17
C ILE A 4 21.64 37.87 25.73
N LEU A 5 22.54 38.31 24.85
CA LEU A 5 22.65 37.78 23.51
C LEU A 5 23.14 36.31 23.52
N LEU A 6 24.00 35.94 24.48
CA LEU A 6 24.48 34.55 24.59
C LEU A 6 23.38 33.60 25.08
N ILE A 7 22.49 34.06 25.95
CA ILE A 7 21.33 33.28 26.42
C ILE A 7 20.30 33.12 25.31
N PHE A 8 20.09 34.13 24.45
CA PHE A 8 19.19 34.04 23.31
C PHE A 8 19.75 33.08 22.21
N ILE A 9 21.06 33.06 21.97
CA ILE A 9 21.72 32.13 21.05
C ILE A 9 21.69 30.71 21.63
N LEU A 10 21.82 30.52 22.94
CA LEU A 10 21.64 29.23 23.60
C LEU A 10 20.17 28.74 23.55
N MET A 11 19.19 29.63 23.71
CA MET A 11 17.78 29.25 23.57
C MET A 11 17.36 28.95 22.13
N LEU A 12 17.95 29.59 21.12
CA LEU A 12 17.75 29.30 19.72
C LEU A 12 18.54 28.04 19.26
N GLY A 13 19.65 27.71 19.92
CA GLY A 13 20.45 26.54 19.66
C GLY A 13 19.86 25.23 20.25
N PHE A 14 18.94 25.29 21.20
CA PHE A 14 18.34 24.10 21.80
C PHE A 14 17.11 23.53 21.07
N ASN A 15 16.67 24.15 19.97
CA ASN A 15 15.57 23.61 19.16
C ASN A 15 16.05 22.83 17.91
N LEU A 16 17.35 22.58 17.77
CA LEU A 16 17.85 21.48 16.91
C LEU A 16 17.88 20.18 17.74
N VAL A 17 16.76 19.82 18.34
CA VAL A 17 16.49 18.42 18.61
C VAL A 17 16.43 17.79 17.21
N CYS A 18 17.45 17.02 16.84
CA CYS A 18 17.32 16.01 15.81
C CYS A 18 16.11 15.16 16.21
N ASN A 19 14.93 15.53 15.74
CA ASN A 19 13.78 14.67 15.84
C ASN A 19 14.14 13.42 15.05
N ALA A 20 14.49 12.35 15.76
CA ALA A 20 14.53 11.03 15.16
C ALA A 20 13.16 10.85 14.49
N ASN A 21 13.16 10.59 13.19
CA ASN A 21 11.92 10.36 12.48
C ASN A 21 11.16 9.22 13.17
N GLU A 22 9.98 9.53 13.67
CA GLU A 22 9.12 8.52 14.30
C GLU A 22 8.34 7.77 13.22
N LEU A 23 8.22 6.44 13.35
CA LEU A 23 7.38 5.65 12.46
C LEU A 23 5.92 5.75 12.88
N SER A 24 5.06 6.12 11.96
CA SER A 24 3.61 6.05 12.09
C SER A 24 3.06 4.83 11.37
N PHE A 25 2.25 4.02 12.05
CA PHE A 25 1.59 2.86 11.47
C PHE A 25 0.14 3.25 11.14
N ILE A 26 -0.18 3.26 9.83
CA ILE A 26 -1.53 3.55 9.33
C ILE A 26 -2.20 2.23 8.98
N TYR A 27 -3.27 1.90 9.68
CA TYR A 27 -4.05 0.67 9.50
C TYR A 27 -5.27 0.93 8.62
N ILE A 28 -5.36 0.20 7.52
CA ILE A 28 -6.40 0.36 6.48
C ILE A 28 -7.36 -0.82 6.57
N ASN A 29 -8.63 -0.53 6.78
CA ASN A 29 -9.66 -1.54 7.01
C ASN A 29 -9.96 -2.38 5.76
N GLY A 30 -10.49 -3.59 6.00
CA GLY A 30 -11.02 -4.48 4.96
C GLY A 30 -12.45 -4.19 4.57
N SER A 31 -13.06 -5.14 3.86
CA SER A 31 -14.49 -5.13 3.53
C SER A 31 -15.39 -5.28 4.76
N ASN A 32 -16.68 -5.00 4.58
CA ASN A 32 -17.73 -5.14 5.61
C ASN A 32 -17.52 -4.29 6.88
N ASN A 33 -16.80 -3.17 6.76
CA ASN A 33 -16.59 -2.21 7.85
C ASN A 33 -17.39 -0.92 7.65
N ASN A 34 -18.57 -1.03 7.05
CA ASN A 34 -19.45 0.07 6.69
C ASN A 34 -20.55 0.34 7.73
N ASP A 35 -20.60 -0.41 8.82
CA ASP A 35 -21.44 -0.14 9.97
C ASP A 35 -20.62 0.10 11.25
N GLU A 36 -21.23 0.76 12.22
CA GLU A 36 -20.58 1.17 13.48
C GLU A 36 -20.05 -0.02 14.29
N LYS A 37 -20.75 -1.16 14.26
CA LYS A 37 -20.34 -2.37 14.99
C LYS A 37 -19.06 -2.95 14.38
N MET A 38 -18.99 -3.03 13.07
CA MET A 38 -17.82 -3.56 12.37
C MET A 38 -16.64 -2.58 12.43
N LYS A 39 -16.91 -1.28 12.35
CA LYS A 39 -15.93 -0.25 12.58
C LYS A 39 -15.29 -0.39 13.96
N ASN A 40 -16.10 -0.46 15.00
CA ASN A 40 -15.65 -0.66 16.38
C ASN A 40 -14.88 -1.97 16.57
N TRP A 41 -15.31 -3.05 15.91
CA TRP A 41 -14.59 -4.32 15.93
C TRP A 41 -13.17 -4.17 15.36
N TYR A 42 -13.04 -3.53 14.20
CA TYR A 42 -11.76 -3.29 13.57
C TYR A 42 -10.86 -2.39 14.43
N GLU A 43 -11.36 -1.25 14.89
CA GLU A 43 -10.61 -0.33 15.76
C GLU A 43 -10.09 -1.02 17.02
N ASN A 44 -10.95 -1.80 17.69
CA ASN A 44 -10.56 -2.56 18.86
C ASN A 44 -9.49 -3.62 18.54
N GLY A 45 -9.55 -4.22 17.36
CA GLY A 45 -8.53 -5.14 16.86
C GLY A 45 -7.17 -4.44 16.71
N VAL A 46 -7.15 -3.30 16.03
CA VAL A 46 -5.95 -2.46 15.83
C VAL A 46 -5.38 -1.99 17.16
N LYS A 47 -6.20 -1.40 18.03
CA LYS A 47 -5.77 -0.90 19.37
C LYS A 47 -5.14 -2.00 20.22
N LYS A 48 -5.53 -3.26 20.04
CA LYS A 48 -4.94 -4.42 20.76
C LYS A 48 -3.68 -4.95 20.06
N LEU A 49 -3.58 -4.88 18.73
CA LEU A 49 -2.43 -5.37 17.97
C LEU A 49 -1.25 -4.40 18.03
N HIS A 50 -1.52 -3.12 17.84
CA HIS A 50 -0.50 -2.08 17.69
C HIS A 50 0.54 -2.06 18.82
N PRO A 51 0.19 -2.02 20.11
CA PRO A 51 1.19 -1.98 21.18
C PRO A 51 2.06 -3.25 21.24
N VAL A 52 1.51 -4.40 20.85
CA VAL A 52 2.27 -5.65 20.80
C VAL A 52 3.28 -5.62 19.66
N LEU A 53 2.86 -5.15 18.49
CA LEU A 53 3.71 -5.00 17.30
C LEU A 53 4.80 -3.95 17.55
N ARG A 54 4.45 -2.76 18.02
CA ARG A 54 5.37 -1.68 18.40
C ARG A 54 6.46 -2.18 19.35
N LYS A 55 6.07 -2.83 20.44
CA LYS A 55 7.02 -3.39 21.42
C LYS A 55 8.00 -4.38 20.78
N ARG A 56 7.55 -5.21 19.83
CA ARG A 56 8.41 -6.19 19.14
C ARG A 56 9.38 -5.51 18.18
N PHE A 57 8.92 -4.54 17.41
CA PHE A 57 9.77 -3.74 16.52
C PHE A 57 10.88 -3.05 17.29
N LEU A 58 10.54 -2.31 18.35
CA LEU A 58 11.49 -1.56 19.17
C LEU A 58 12.53 -2.45 19.89
N LYS A 59 12.19 -3.71 20.15
CA LYS A 59 13.11 -4.66 20.79
C LYS A 59 14.02 -5.40 19.78
N ASN A 60 13.77 -5.30 18.48
CA ASN A 60 14.49 -6.06 17.47
C ASN A 60 15.72 -5.29 16.97
N SER A 61 16.91 -5.73 17.34
CA SER A 61 18.17 -5.11 16.91
C SER A 61 18.44 -5.22 15.41
N ALA A 62 17.97 -6.29 14.76
CA ALA A 62 18.14 -6.45 13.32
C ALA A 62 17.32 -5.44 12.52
N ILE A 63 16.09 -5.13 12.96
CA ILE A 63 15.28 -4.07 12.35
C ILE A 63 16.00 -2.74 12.45
N LYS A 64 16.53 -2.38 13.61
CA LYS A 64 17.29 -1.14 13.80
C LYS A 64 18.50 -1.07 12.87
N LYS A 65 19.19 -2.19 12.64
CA LYS A 65 20.30 -2.25 11.69
C LYS A 65 19.89 -1.98 10.24
N TYR A 66 18.73 -2.46 9.82
CA TYR A 66 18.25 -2.30 8.44
C TYR A 66 17.62 -0.92 8.20
N TYR A 67 16.96 -0.37 9.18
CA TYR A 67 16.51 1.02 9.16
C TYR A 67 17.63 1.97 9.60
N LYS A 68 18.73 2.02 8.82
CA LYS A 68 19.90 2.85 9.12
C LYS A 68 19.58 4.33 9.29
N GLU A 69 18.54 4.81 8.63
CA GLU A 69 18.06 6.20 8.74
C GLU A 69 17.56 6.55 10.14
N PHE A 70 17.18 5.56 10.93
CA PHE A 70 16.68 5.76 12.29
C PHE A 70 17.79 5.70 13.35
N ASP A 71 19.03 5.41 12.93
CA ASP A 71 20.17 5.25 13.83
C ASP A 71 19.78 4.41 15.07
N ASP A 72 20.40 4.57 16.21
CA ASP A 72 19.97 3.85 17.43
C ASP A 72 18.65 4.32 18.06
N LYS A 73 17.94 5.25 17.41
CA LYS A 73 16.76 5.96 17.93
C LYS A 73 15.45 5.63 17.21
N LEU A 74 15.31 4.41 16.66
CA LEU A 74 14.04 3.99 16.10
C LEU A 74 12.90 4.25 17.09
N ALA A 75 12.02 5.18 16.78
CA ALA A 75 10.81 5.47 17.51
C ALA A 75 9.59 5.06 16.69
N ILE A 76 8.53 4.63 17.36
CA ILE A 76 7.25 4.29 16.74
C ILE A 76 6.16 4.95 17.53
N LYS A 77 5.29 5.68 16.87
CA LYS A 77 4.14 6.37 17.45
C LYS A 77 3.36 5.47 18.40
N GLU A 78 2.94 5.99 19.54
CA GLU A 78 2.26 5.21 20.55
C GLU A 78 0.84 4.83 20.11
N GLU A 79 0.13 5.78 19.54
CA GLU A 79 -1.22 5.60 19.06
C GLU A 79 -1.21 5.22 17.56
N PRO A 80 -1.99 4.18 17.17
CA PRO A 80 -2.13 3.84 15.77
C PRO A 80 -2.95 4.89 15.02
N VAL A 81 -2.64 5.10 13.74
CA VAL A 81 -3.52 5.81 12.83
C VAL A 81 -4.44 4.80 12.16
N ILE A 82 -5.75 5.04 12.19
CA ILE A 82 -6.73 4.14 11.60
C ILE A 82 -7.42 4.87 10.45
N PHE A 83 -7.31 4.31 9.26
CA PHE A 83 -7.93 4.81 8.06
C PHE A 83 -9.12 3.94 7.68
N PHE A 84 -10.29 4.55 7.63
CA PHE A 84 -11.54 3.91 7.22
C PHE A 84 -12.01 4.40 5.87
N TRP A 85 -12.30 3.45 4.97
CA TRP A 85 -12.88 3.74 3.66
C TRP A 85 -14.26 3.07 3.45
N GLY A 86 -14.64 2.13 4.31
CA GLY A 86 -15.84 1.32 4.15
C GLY A 86 -17.15 2.10 4.19
N ASP A 87 -17.18 3.27 4.84
CA ASP A 87 -18.34 4.17 4.84
C ASP A 87 -18.62 4.79 3.47
N LYS A 88 -17.63 4.89 2.60
CA LYS A 88 -17.78 5.40 1.23
C LYS A 88 -18.58 4.47 0.33
N SER A 89 -18.51 3.16 0.56
CA SER A 89 -19.30 2.15 -0.19
C SER A 89 -20.73 1.99 0.33
N LYS A 90 -21.08 2.64 1.44
CA LYS A 90 -22.33 2.41 2.17
C LYS A 90 -23.59 2.65 1.31
N THR A 91 -23.62 3.72 0.55
CA THR A 91 -24.80 4.05 -0.29
C THR A 91 -25.07 2.96 -1.34
N ASP A 92 -24.01 2.48 -1.99
CA ASP A 92 -24.12 1.43 -3.00
C ASP A 92 -24.49 0.09 -2.35
N LEU A 93 -23.91 -0.20 -1.18
CA LEU A 93 -24.24 -1.40 -0.42
C LEU A 93 -25.70 -1.37 0.07
N ASP A 94 -26.20 -0.23 0.54
CA ASP A 94 -27.60 -0.09 0.95
C ASP A 94 -28.57 -0.31 -0.21
N PHE A 95 -28.21 0.10 -1.44
CA PHE A 95 -28.96 -0.25 -2.63
C PHE A 95 -28.96 -1.77 -2.88
N VAL A 96 -27.79 -2.43 -2.81
CA VAL A 96 -27.68 -3.89 -2.98
C VAL A 96 -28.50 -4.62 -1.91
N LYS A 97 -28.49 -4.17 -0.65
CA LYS A 97 -29.30 -4.73 0.43
C LYS A 97 -30.81 -4.61 0.17
N LYS A 98 -31.27 -3.47 -0.35
CA LYS A 98 -32.70 -3.33 -0.76
C LYS A 98 -33.09 -4.33 -1.86
N GLN A 99 -32.22 -4.55 -2.85
CA GLN A 99 -32.48 -5.57 -3.87
C GLN A 99 -32.46 -6.98 -3.27
N LEU A 100 -31.62 -7.23 -2.29
CA LEU A 100 -31.57 -8.49 -1.57
C LEU A 100 -32.87 -8.74 -0.78
N ASP A 101 -33.39 -7.72 -0.10
CA ASP A 101 -34.69 -7.82 0.64
C ASP A 101 -35.85 -8.13 -0.30
N ILE A 102 -35.91 -7.50 -1.48
CA ILE A 102 -36.88 -7.84 -2.52
C ILE A 102 -36.73 -9.31 -2.93
N SER A 103 -35.50 -9.79 -3.08
CA SER A 103 -35.23 -11.18 -3.48
C SER A 103 -35.58 -12.21 -2.42
N LYS A 104 -35.71 -11.82 -1.17
CA LYS A 104 -36.08 -12.71 -0.05
C LYS A 104 -37.43 -13.39 -0.26
N ALA A 105 -38.40 -12.66 -0.81
CA ALA A 105 -39.75 -13.17 -1.07
C ALA A 105 -39.80 -14.23 -2.19
N ILE A 106 -38.80 -14.23 -3.09
CA ILE A 106 -38.79 -15.07 -4.30
C ILE A 106 -37.64 -16.11 -4.30
N SER A 107 -36.85 -16.15 -3.24
CA SER A 107 -35.68 -17.01 -3.15
C SER A 107 -35.85 -18.13 -2.13
N SER A 108 -35.28 -19.29 -2.39
CA SER A 108 -35.08 -20.27 -1.33
C SER A 108 -34.18 -19.71 -0.22
N SER A 109 -34.34 -20.18 1.01
CA SER A 109 -33.55 -19.74 2.18
C SER A 109 -32.04 -19.91 1.95
N GLY A 110 -31.62 -20.99 1.28
CA GLY A 110 -30.21 -21.21 0.96
C GLY A 110 -29.66 -20.21 -0.07
N ALA A 111 -30.43 -19.90 -1.11
CA ALA A 111 -30.05 -18.90 -2.11
C ALA A 111 -30.01 -17.49 -1.51
N TYR A 112 -30.96 -17.14 -0.65
CA TYR A 112 -30.95 -15.86 0.06
C TYR A 112 -29.70 -15.72 0.96
N PHE A 113 -29.38 -16.78 1.74
CA PHE A 113 -28.18 -16.80 2.57
C PHE A 113 -26.91 -16.61 1.74
N ALA A 114 -26.74 -17.35 0.64
CA ALA A 114 -25.60 -17.20 -0.25
C ALA A 114 -25.49 -15.80 -0.84
N ARG A 115 -26.62 -15.21 -1.31
CA ARG A 115 -26.65 -13.83 -1.81
C ARG A 115 -26.29 -12.82 -0.73
N SER A 116 -26.72 -13.05 0.52
CA SER A 116 -26.38 -12.18 1.65
C SER A 116 -24.88 -12.17 1.92
N LEU A 117 -24.24 -13.34 1.90
CA LEU A 117 -22.78 -13.44 2.05
C LEU A 117 -22.04 -12.73 0.91
N ILE A 118 -22.47 -12.95 -0.34
CA ILE A 118 -21.91 -12.29 -1.52
C ILE A 118 -22.05 -10.77 -1.39
N ALA A 119 -23.25 -10.28 -1.08
CA ALA A 119 -23.49 -8.85 -0.92
C ALA A 119 -22.64 -8.25 0.21
N GLN A 120 -22.45 -8.96 1.29
CA GLN A 120 -21.77 -8.47 2.47
C GLN A 120 -20.25 -8.44 2.32
N TYR A 121 -19.65 -9.46 1.69
CA TYR A 121 -18.19 -9.62 1.64
C TYR A 121 -17.57 -9.26 0.29
N LEU A 122 -18.27 -9.49 -0.83
CA LEU A 122 -17.73 -9.22 -2.15
C LEU A 122 -18.06 -7.82 -2.68
N HIS A 123 -19.13 -7.19 -2.18
CA HIS A 123 -19.50 -5.85 -2.64
C HIS A 123 -18.35 -4.87 -2.52
N ASP A 124 -17.78 -4.74 -1.35
CA ASP A 124 -16.69 -3.78 -1.09
C ASP A 124 -15.44 -4.10 -1.93
N ALA A 125 -15.11 -5.39 -2.08
CA ALA A 125 -13.98 -5.81 -2.90
C ALA A 125 -14.17 -5.46 -4.40
N ILE A 126 -15.39 -5.57 -4.92
CA ILE A 126 -15.75 -5.15 -6.28
C ILE A 126 -15.81 -3.63 -6.38
N TRP A 127 -16.34 -2.98 -5.35
CA TRP A 127 -16.50 -1.53 -5.29
C TRP A 127 -15.15 -0.80 -5.37
N VAL A 128 -14.14 -1.27 -4.62
CA VAL A 128 -12.79 -0.67 -4.62
C VAL A 128 -12.01 -0.86 -5.91
N GLN A 129 -12.41 -1.80 -6.77
CA GLN A 129 -11.76 -2.01 -8.07
C GLN A 129 -12.18 -0.97 -9.11
N LYS A 130 -13.30 -0.28 -8.89
CA LYS A 130 -13.74 0.78 -9.80
C LYS A 130 -12.92 2.03 -9.55
N THR A 131 -12.24 2.52 -10.60
CA THR A 131 -11.31 3.66 -10.50
C THR A 131 -11.96 4.91 -9.91
N HIS A 132 -13.19 5.23 -10.31
CA HIS A 132 -13.92 6.39 -9.79
C HIS A 132 -14.26 6.29 -8.30
N ASN A 133 -14.36 5.08 -7.74
CA ASN A 133 -14.53 4.86 -6.31
C ASN A 133 -13.20 4.89 -5.58
N MET A 134 -12.15 4.35 -6.20
CA MET A 134 -10.84 4.23 -5.58
C MET A 134 -10.12 5.57 -5.47
N LEU A 135 -10.15 6.43 -6.50
CA LEU A 135 -9.41 7.70 -6.48
C LEU A 135 -9.74 8.56 -5.25
N PRO A 136 -11.01 8.82 -4.88
CA PRO A 136 -11.33 9.57 -3.67
C PRO A 136 -10.82 8.91 -2.37
N VAL A 137 -10.79 7.57 -2.32
CA VAL A 137 -10.22 6.83 -1.17
C VAL A 137 -8.72 7.06 -1.09
N LEU A 138 -8.02 7.01 -2.22
CA LEU A 138 -6.59 7.26 -2.29
C LEU A 138 -6.24 8.72 -1.93
N ASP A 139 -7.06 9.69 -2.33
CA ASP A 139 -6.86 11.09 -1.99
C ASP A 139 -6.98 11.34 -0.48
N GLU A 140 -7.93 10.67 0.17
CA GLU A 140 -8.09 10.76 1.61
C GLU A 140 -6.97 10.04 2.38
N LEU A 141 -6.54 8.87 1.88
CA LEU A 141 -5.38 8.18 2.43
C LEU A 141 -4.13 9.04 2.27
N ASN A 142 -3.97 9.70 1.10
CA ASN A 142 -2.85 10.60 0.87
C ASN A 142 -2.81 11.76 1.87
N LYS A 143 -3.95 12.41 2.13
CA LYS A 143 -4.06 13.44 3.17
C LYS A 143 -3.69 12.92 4.56
N THR A 144 -4.01 11.66 4.84
CA THR A 144 -3.62 11.02 6.11
C THR A 144 -2.11 10.81 6.17
N VAL A 145 -1.48 10.38 5.08
CA VAL A 145 -0.02 10.23 4.97
C VAL A 145 0.67 11.60 5.04
N GLU A 146 0.17 12.62 4.34
CA GLU A 146 0.68 13.99 4.39
C GLU A 146 0.66 14.55 5.81
N LYS A 147 -0.45 14.36 6.54
CA LYS A 147 -0.57 14.80 7.93
C LYS A 147 0.51 14.18 8.83
N GLU A 148 0.79 12.89 8.67
CA GLU A 148 1.86 12.22 9.40
C GLU A 148 3.24 12.73 8.96
N ALA A 149 3.45 12.92 7.66
CA ALA A 149 4.69 13.47 7.10
C ALA A 149 4.97 14.89 7.59
N ASP A 150 3.96 15.77 7.62
CA ASP A 150 4.07 17.15 8.13
C ASP A 150 4.39 17.19 9.65
N SER A 151 3.99 16.11 10.35
CA SER A 151 4.36 15.92 11.76
C SER A 151 5.78 15.36 11.95
N GLY A 152 6.53 15.15 10.86
CA GLY A 152 7.88 14.59 10.88
C GLY A 152 7.94 13.07 10.92
N HIS A 153 6.81 12.38 10.75
CA HIS A 153 6.77 10.91 10.79
C HIS A 153 7.03 10.28 9.42
N ASP A 154 7.70 9.15 9.43
CA ASP A 154 7.71 8.21 8.32
C ASP A 154 6.59 7.18 8.50
N VAL A 155 6.09 6.61 7.39
CA VAL A 155 4.84 5.86 7.39
C VAL A 155 5.03 4.41 6.96
N ILE A 156 4.41 3.48 7.70
CA ILE A 156 4.17 2.10 7.25
C ILE A 156 2.66 1.87 7.15
N LEU A 157 2.21 1.49 5.95
CA LEU A 157 0.81 1.17 5.68
C LEU A 157 0.52 -0.30 6.03
N TYR A 158 -0.56 -0.56 6.74
CA TYR A 158 -1.03 -1.91 7.09
C TYR A 158 -2.38 -2.17 6.43
N GLY A 159 -2.40 -2.90 5.31
CA GLY A 159 -3.61 -3.26 4.58
C GLY A 159 -4.18 -4.60 5.05
N TYR A 160 -5.43 -4.60 5.51
CA TYR A 160 -6.16 -5.78 5.93
C TYR A 160 -7.22 -6.17 4.90
N SER A 161 -7.22 -7.44 4.43
CA SER A 161 -8.26 -7.95 3.53
C SER A 161 -8.45 -7.03 2.30
N ALA A 162 -9.64 -6.52 2.03
CA ALA A 162 -9.87 -5.56 0.95
C ALA A 162 -9.06 -4.25 1.08
N GLY A 163 -8.54 -3.92 2.27
CA GLY A 163 -7.60 -2.80 2.46
C GLY A 163 -6.27 -3.01 1.73
N THR A 164 -5.94 -4.25 1.34
CA THR A 164 -4.75 -4.54 0.52
C THR A 164 -4.88 -4.00 -0.90
N PHE A 165 -6.11 -3.87 -1.43
CA PHE A 165 -6.32 -3.16 -2.70
C PHE A 165 -6.02 -1.68 -2.57
N VAL A 166 -6.40 -1.08 -1.45
CA VAL A 166 -6.15 0.34 -1.18
C VAL A 166 -4.65 0.59 -1.06
N THR A 167 -3.91 -0.23 -0.30
CA THR A 167 -2.44 -0.10 -0.20
C THR A 167 -1.76 -0.29 -1.54
N TYR A 168 -2.16 -1.30 -2.30
CA TYR A 168 -1.60 -1.60 -3.62
C TYR A 168 -1.83 -0.44 -4.59
N GLN A 169 -3.07 0.03 -4.69
CA GLN A 169 -3.42 1.16 -5.56
C GLN A 169 -2.78 2.47 -5.09
N TYR A 170 -2.60 2.64 -3.79
CA TYR A 170 -1.88 3.80 -3.25
C TYR A 170 -0.42 3.81 -3.70
N LEU A 171 0.28 2.71 -3.56
CA LEU A 171 1.67 2.57 -4.03
C LEU A 171 1.79 2.88 -5.52
N PHE A 172 0.86 2.38 -6.31
CA PHE A 172 0.88 2.56 -7.76
C PHE A 172 0.50 3.98 -8.20
N ASN A 173 -0.52 4.58 -7.59
CA ASN A 173 -1.10 5.84 -8.07
C ASN A 173 -0.49 7.08 -7.42
N LYS A 174 -0.03 6.99 -6.17
CA LYS A 174 0.36 8.15 -5.37
C LYS A 174 1.85 8.31 -5.20
N LEU A 175 2.65 7.23 -5.29
CA LEU A 175 4.09 7.39 -5.19
C LEU A 175 4.64 8.21 -6.36
N PRO A 176 5.55 9.15 -6.13
CA PRO A 176 6.14 9.95 -7.18
C PRO A 176 7.11 9.11 -8.02
N TYR A 177 7.08 9.26 -9.32
CA TYR A 177 8.08 8.72 -10.24
C TYR A 177 9.06 9.83 -10.60
N ILE A 178 10.34 9.54 -10.43
CA ILE A 178 11.42 10.54 -10.52
C ILE A 178 11.51 11.21 -11.88
N ASN A 179 11.10 10.53 -12.95
CA ASN A 179 11.20 11.03 -14.30
C ASN A 179 9.94 10.73 -15.11
N PRO A 180 9.12 11.75 -15.42
CA PRO A 180 7.93 11.57 -16.25
C PRO A 180 8.20 10.93 -17.60
N GLU A 181 9.33 11.23 -18.26
CA GLU A 181 9.71 10.61 -19.53
C GLU A 181 9.83 9.09 -19.37
N LYS A 182 10.58 8.62 -18.36
CA LYS A 182 10.73 7.19 -18.08
C LYS A 182 9.39 6.54 -17.71
N LEU A 183 8.50 7.27 -17.03
CA LEU A 183 7.16 6.79 -16.76
C LEU A 183 6.41 6.52 -18.06
N PHE A 184 6.38 7.48 -18.99
CA PHE A 184 5.67 7.32 -20.25
C PHE A 184 6.33 6.27 -21.16
N GLU A 185 7.66 6.17 -21.19
CA GLU A 185 8.37 5.10 -21.89
C GLU A 185 8.00 3.72 -21.35
N THR A 186 7.98 3.57 -20.02
CA THR A 186 7.62 2.29 -19.39
C THR A 186 6.14 1.93 -19.60
N LEU A 187 5.27 2.93 -19.72
CA LEU A 187 3.86 2.75 -20.08
C LEU A 187 3.67 2.47 -21.58
N ASN A 188 4.72 2.42 -22.39
CA ASN A 188 4.66 2.29 -23.85
C ASN A 188 3.75 3.34 -24.51
N ALA A 189 3.81 4.57 -24.02
CA ALA A 189 3.06 5.68 -24.61
C ALA A 189 3.54 5.95 -26.05
N ASP A 190 2.68 6.58 -26.83
CA ASP A 190 3.03 6.96 -28.19
C ASP A 190 4.27 7.86 -28.26
N LYS A 191 5.10 7.68 -29.26
CA LYS A 191 6.35 8.39 -29.42
C LYS A 191 6.18 9.91 -29.37
N ASP A 192 5.15 10.45 -29.98
CA ASP A 192 4.85 11.89 -29.99
C ASP A 192 4.47 12.43 -28.61
N VAL A 193 3.91 11.61 -27.72
CA VAL A 193 3.69 11.96 -26.32
C VAL A 193 5.02 11.95 -25.56
N ILE A 194 5.85 10.94 -25.77
CA ILE A 194 7.17 10.83 -25.15
C ILE A 194 8.05 12.02 -25.58
N ASP A 195 8.10 12.33 -26.88
CA ASP A 195 8.88 13.46 -27.41
C ASP A 195 8.36 14.81 -26.85
N PHE A 196 7.06 14.95 -26.67
CA PHE A 196 6.46 16.13 -26.05
C PHE A 196 6.88 16.25 -24.57
N VAL A 197 6.86 15.15 -23.80
CA VAL A 197 7.30 15.14 -22.40
C VAL A 197 8.79 15.47 -22.30
N LYS A 198 9.63 14.96 -23.21
CA LYS A 198 11.06 15.31 -23.31
C LYS A 198 11.29 16.79 -23.57
N ALA A 199 10.49 17.38 -24.45
CA ALA A 199 10.57 18.80 -24.77
C ALA A 199 10.04 19.71 -23.64
N ASN A 200 9.24 19.18 -22.72
CA ASN A 200 8.66 19.90 -21.58
C ASN A 200 9.03 19.21 -20.27
N PRO A 201 10.31 19.17 -19.88
CA PRO A 201 10.76 18.42 -18.72
C PRO A 201 10.13 18.96 -17.43
N ARG A 202 9.65 18.07 -16.60
CA ARG A 202 9.05 18.38 -15.31
C ARG A 202 9.73 17.61 -14.19
N LYS A 203 9.52 18.08 -12.97
CA LYS A 203 9.90 17.37 -11.76
C LYS A 203 9.08 16.07 -11.61
N ASN A 204 9.30 15.36 -10.56
CA ASN A 204 8.59 14.12 -10.23
C ASN A 204 7.08 14.27 -10.36
N THR A 205 6.44 13.29 -10.94
CA THR A 205 4.97 13.20 -11.02
C THR A 205 4.49 11.82 -10.59
N CYS A 206 3.26 11.71 -10.20
CA CYS A 206 2.61 10.44 -9.88
C CYS A 206 1.47 10.15 -10.87
N ILE A 207 1.06 8.89 -10.95
CA ILE A 207 0.04 8.45 -11.90
C ILE A 207 -1.29 9.17 -11.67
N SER A 208 -1.71 9.35 -10.41
CA SER A 208 -2.96 10.05 -10.13
C SER A 208 -2.96 11.51 -10.55
N ALA A 209 -1.82 12.20 -10.54
CA ALA A 209 -1.73 13.55 -11.07
C ALA A 209 -2.03 13.61 -12.57
N LEU A 210 -1.55 12.62 -13.32
CA LEU A 210 -1.79 12.50 -14.75
C LEU A 210 -3.23 12.08 -15.09
N SER A 211 -3.91 11.38 -14.18
CA SER A 211 -5.27 10.85 -14.39
C SER A 211 -6.39 11.71 -13.79
N TYR A 212 -6.09 12.77 -13.07
CA TYR A 212 -7.03 13.54 -12.26
C TYR A 212 -8.24 14.10 -13.03
N ASN A 213 -8.06 14.48 -14.30
CA ASN A 213 -9.13 14.99 -15.14
C ASN A 213 -10.02 13.89 -15.79
N TYR A 214 -9.76 12.62 -15.48
CA TYR A 214 -10.45 11.45 -16.08
C TYR A 214 -11.34 10.66 -15.13
N ALA A 215 -11.62 11.18 -13.95
CA ALA A 215 -12.44 10.52 -12.93
C ALA A 215 -13.86 10.13 -13.37
N GLY A 216 -14.29 10.49 -14.60
CA GLY A 216 -15.61 10.19 -15.14
C GLY A 216 -15.68 8.99 -16.09
N ILE A 217 -14.56 8.38 -16.48
CA ILE A 217 -14.57 7.26 -17.43
C ILE A 217 -14.46 5.93 -16.68
N GLY A 218 -15.57 5.27 -16.48
CA GLY A 218 -15.67 3.99 -15.78
C GLY A 218 -14.94 2.85 -16.49
N ASN A 219 -14.57 1.82 -15.72
CA ASN A 219 -14.07 0.51 -16.14
C ASN A 219 -12.59 0.38 -16.52
N VAL A 220 -11.71 1.22 -16.02
CA VAL A 220 -10.27 0.96 -16.19
C VAL A 220 -9.69 0.42 -14.88
N SER A 221 -9.12 -0.77 -14.94
CA SER A 221 -8.59 -1.49 -13.78
C SER A 221 -7.36 -0.85 -13.14
N SER A 222 -6.75 0.12 -13.83
CA SER A 222 -5.59 0.85 -13.32
C SER A 222 -5.51 2.28 -13.89
N ALA A 223 -4.92 3.20 -13.14
CA ALA A 223 -4.66 4.56 -13.60
C ALA A 223 -3.73 4.63 -14.82
N GLY A 224 -2.85 3.63 -14.98
CA GLY A 224 -2.01 3.52 -16.17
C GLY A 224 -2.82 3.33 -17.47
N HIS A 225 -3.87 2.53 -17.44
CA HIS A 225 -4.80 2.42 -18.58
C HIS A 225 -5.51 3.75 -18.86
N LEU A 226 -5.88 4.50 -17.81
CA LEU A 226 -6.47 5.82 -17.98
C LEU A 226 -5.52 6.76 -18.74
N ILE A 227 -4.24 6.73 -18.43
CA ILE A 227 -3.23 7.54 -19.11
C ILE A 227 -3.12 7.15 -20.57
N LEU A 228 -2.97 5.85 -20.86
CA LEU A 228 -2.77 5.33 -22.22
C LEU A 228 -4.00 5.52 -23.13
N ASN A 229 -5.21 5.46 -22.55
CA ASN A 229 -6.46 5.61 -23.31
C ASN A 229 -6.89 7.07 -23.49
N GLN A 230 -6.13 8.04 -22.98
CA GLN A 230 -6.41 9.45 -23.20
C GLN A 230 -6.16 9.84 -24.66
N ASN A 231 -6.99 10.76 -25.16
CA ASN A 231 -6.64 11.47 -26.39
C ASN A 231 -5.30 12.18 -26.19
N LYS A 232 -4.36 12.02 -27.13
CA LYS A 232 -3.00 12.56 -27.06
C LYS A 232 -2.95 14.05 -26.74
N GLU A 233 -3.81 14.84 -27.38
CA GLU A 233 -3.87 16.28 -27.16
C GLU A 233 -4.38 16.64 -25.77
N GLN A 234 -5.34 15.89 -25.26
CA GLN A 234 -5.82 16.06 -23.90
C GLN A 234 -4.75 15.64 -22.88
N LEU A 235 -4.00 14.56 -23.16
CA LEU A 235 -2.91 14.10 -22.30
C LEU A 235 -1.78 15.17 -22.23
N LYS A 236 -1.39 15.73 -23.38
CA LYS A 236 -0.40 16.84 -23.43
C LYS A 236 -0.89 18.06 -22.65
N LYS A 237 -2.16 18.45 -22.84
CA LYS A 237 -2.76 19.57 -22.11
C LYS A 237 -2.77 19.30 -20.60
N ASN A 238 -3.20 18.12 -20.18
CA ASN A 238 -3.20 17.72 -18.78
C ASN A 238 -1.79 17.71 -18.20
N TYR A 239 -0.82 17.20 -18.94
CA TYR A 239 0.58 17.23 -18.55
C TYR A 239 1.11 18.64 -18.28
N LEU A 240 0.72 19.63 -19.09
CA LEU A 240 1.12 21.02 -18.90
C LEU A 240 0.45 21.69 -17.68
N THR A 241 -0.72 21.25 -17.27
CA THR A 241 -1.50 21.85 -16.17
C THR A 241 -1.25 21.21 -14.81
N ILE A 242 -0.35 20.23 -14.73
CA ILE A 242 -0.13 19.41 -13.52
C ILE A 242 0.56 20.18 -12.38
N ASP A 243 1.28 21.28 -12.63
CA ASP A 243 2.20 21.88 -11.66
C ASP A 243 1.60 22.15 -10.29
N ASP A 244 0.41 22.73 -10.22
CA ASP A 244 -0.25 23.03 -8.94
C ASP A 244 -0.93 21.79 -8.31
N MET A 245 -1.27 20.80 -9.14
CA MET A 245 -1.96 19.59 -8.70
C MET A 245 -0.99 18.46 -8.32
N THR A 246 0.21 18.44 -8.91
CA THR A 246 1.17 17.35 -8.70
C THR A 246 1.57 17.20 -7.24
N GLN A 247 1.84 18.31 -6.56
CA GLN A 247 2.21 18.27 -5.15
C GLN A 247 1.06 17.77 -4.24
N LYS A 248 -0.19 18.06 -4.62
CA LYS A 248 -1.38 17.64 -3.86
C LYS A 248 -1.83 16.22 -4.17
N ALA A 249 -1.48 15.71 -5.35
CA ALA A 249 -1.91 14.39 -5.79
C ALA A 249 -0.94 13.27 -5.43
N CYS A 250 0.35 13.59 -5.26
CA CYS A 250 1.41 12.61 -4.98
C CYS A 250 1.66 12.48 -3.48
N ALA A 251 2.11 11.30 -3.07
CA ALA A 251 2.55 11.09 -1.69
C ALA A 251 3.79 11.94 -1.37
N PRO A 252 3.99 12.36 -0.12
CA PRO A 252 5.21 13.01 0.32
C PRO A 252 6.43 12.14 0.02
N GLU A 253 7.43 12.73 -0.64
CA GLU A 253 8.59 11.99 -1.11
C GLU A 253 9.37 11.35 0.05
N GLY A 254 9.68 10.06 -0.10
CA GLY A 254 10.49 9.31 0.85
C GLY A 254 9.83 8.99 2.19
N ARG A 255 8.56 9.41 2.43
CA ARG A 255 7.89 9.21 3.71
C ARG A 255 7.25 7.84 3.87
N VAL A 256 6.85 7.17 2.79
CA VAL A 256 6.35 5.80 2.86
C VAL A 256 7.54 4.85 2.89
N LYS A 257 7.80 4.24 4.04
CA LYS A 257 8.92 3.31 4.27
C LYS A 257 8.52 1.85 4.13
N GLY A 258 7.23 1.55 4.18
CA GLY A 258 6.79 0.17 4.02
C GLY A 258 5.30 0.01 3.86
N VAL A 259 4.95 -1.19 3.40
CA VAL A 259 3.58 -1.68 3.32
C VAL A 259 3.54 -3.11 3.84
N VAL A 260 2.61 -3.40 4.71
CA VAL A 260 2.32 -4.73 5.24
C VAL A 260 0.91 -5.11 4.84
N ASN A 261 0.78 -6.06 3.94
CA ASN A 261 -0.48 -6.62 3.50
C ASN A 261 -0.76 -7.94 4.26
N PHE A 262 -1.96 -8.12 4.75
CA PHE A 262 -2.35 -9.35 5.43
C PHE A 262 -3.81 -9.72 5.20
N ALA A 263 -4.12 -11.01 5.33
CA ALA A 263 -5.39 -11.54 4.86
C ALA A 263 -5.65 -11.16 3.38
N CYS A 264 -4.61 -11.26 2.56
CA CYS A 264 -4.49 -10.55 1.29
C CYS A 264 -5.12 -11.32 0.12
N PRO A 265 -6.25 -10.87 -0.46
CA PRO A 265 -6.89 -11.51 -1.61
C PRO A 265 -6.44 -10.90 -2.96
N ILE A 266 -5.42 -10.06 -2.97
CA ILE A 266 -5.11 -9.16 -4.10
C ILE A 266 -4.85 -9.92 -5.41
N VAL A 267 -4.23 -11.08 -5.34
CA VAL A 267 -3.93 -11.92 -6.51
C VAL A 267 -5.19 -12.36 -7.26
N LEU A 268 -6.31 -12.54 -6.56
CA LEU A 268 -7.58 -12.93 -7.20
C LEU A 268 -8.08 -11.90 -8.21
N PHE A 269 -7.61 -10.65 -8.13
CA PHE A 269 -8.15 -9.53 -8.88
C PHE A 269 -7.13 -8.89 -9.82
N TYR A 270 -5.83 -9.10 -9.58
CA TYR A 270 -4.75 -8.46 -10.34
C TYR A 270 -3.80 -9.44 -11.03
N SER A 271 -4.11 -10.74 -11.01
CA SER A 271 -3.35 -11.71 -11.79
C SER A 271 -3.67 -11.54 -13.26
N ASP A 272 -2.66 -11.22 -14.06
CA ASP A 272 -2.75 -11.28 -15.51
C ASP A 272 -2.27 -12.67 -16.00
N ILE A 273 -3.19 -13.42 -16.54
CA ILE A 273 -2.93 -14.78 -17.03
C ILE A 273 -2.23 -14.76 -18.41
N SER A 274 -2.21 -13.60 -19.11
CA SER A 274 -1.76 -13.50 -20.49
C SER A 274 -0.24 -13.66 -20.66
N ASP A 275 0.56 -13.37 -19.62
CA ASP A 275 2.02 -13.27 -19.74
C ASP A 275 2.80 -14.50 -19.26
N ASN A 276 2.17 -15.62 -18.89
CA ASN A 276 2.81 -16.75 -18.18
C ASN A 276 3.59 -16.34 -16.90
N ASN A 277 3.58 -15.07 -16.57
CA ASN A 277 4.15 -14.44 -15.41
C ASN A 277 3.01 -13.94 -14.52
N TYR A 278 2.24 -14.89 -13.94
CA TYR A 278 1.18 -14.53 -12.97
C TYR A 278 1.68 -13.81 -11.74
N GLU A 279 2.97 -13.58 -11.66
CA GLU A 279 3.53 -12.88 -10.52
C GLU A 279 3.31 -11.37 -10.64
N LEU A 280 3.33 -10.81 -11.86
CA LEU A 280 3.33 -9.36 -12.04
C LEU A 280 2.81 -8.96 -13.42
N ASN A 281 1.71 -8.24 -13.49
CA ASN A 281 1.28 -7.59 -14.71
C ASN A 281 2.11 -6.31 -15.00
N PHE A 282 1.91 -5.72 -16.19
CA PHE A 282 2.67 -4.55 -16.65
C PHE A 282 2.70 -3.39 -15.64
N TYR A 283 1.61 -3.13 -14.94
CA TYR A 283 1.52 -2.03 -13.96
C TYR A 283 2.28 -2.34 -12.67
N ASN A 284 2.38 -3.59 -12.30
CA ASN A 284 3.16 -4.04 -11.17
C ASN A 284 4.66 -3.80 -11.37
N ARG A 285 5.15 -3.83 -12.62
CA ARG A 285 6.56 -3.58 -12.95
C ARG A 285 7.02 -2.22 -12.47
N LEU A 286 6.22 -1.15 -12.73
CA LEU A 286 6.55 0.21 -12.27
C LEU A 286 6.58 0.32 -10.75
N MET A 287 5.57 -0.23 -10.10
CA MET A 287 5.48 -0.23 -8.65
C MET A 287 6.67 -0.96 -8.02
N ILE A 288 7.01 -2.14 -8.55
CA ILE A 288 8.12 -2.93 -8.02
C ILE A 288 9.45 -2.25 -8.24
N LYS A 289 9.68 -1.70 -9.44
CA LYS A 289 10.88 -0.90 -9.69
C LYS A 289 10.99 0.24 -8.67
N TYR A 290 9.91 0.98 -8.46
CA TYR A 290 9.88 2.07 -7.50
C TYR A 290 10.16 1.59 -6.07
N ILE A 291 9.50 0.54 -5.62
CA ILE A 291 9.71 -0.06 -4.30
C ILE A 291 11.18 -0.44 -4.10
N MET A 292 11.75 -1.12 -5.09
CA MET A 292 13.13 -1.62 -5.00
C MET A 292 14.17 -0.49 -5.00
N GLU A 293 13.96 0.59 -5.75
CA GLU A 293 14.90 1.72 -5.85
C GLU A 293 14.77 2.72 -4.69
N HIS A 294 13.63 2.78 -4.00
CA HIS A 294 13.36 3.79 -2.95
C HIS A 294 13.32 3.23 -1.52
N GLY A 295 13.86 2.04 -1.32
CA GLY A 295 14.00 1.47 0.03
C GLY A 295 12.68 1.13 0.72
N ILE A 296 11.60 0.94 -0.05
CA ILE A 296 10.30 0.58 0.52
C ILE A 296 10.27 -0.91 0.83
N PHE A 297 9.75 -1.26 2.01
CA PHE A 297 9.55 -2.64 2.42
C PHE A 297 8.10 -3.07 2.14
N MET A 298 7.88 -3.92 1.14
CA MET A 298 6.58 -4.52 0.85
C MET A 298 6.54 -5.94 1.38
N LEU A 299 5.69 -6.16 2.39
CA LEU A 299 5.54 -7.44 3.07
C LEU A 299 4.11 -7.95 2.91
N THR A 300 3.94 -9.19 2.50
CA THR A 300 2.68 -9.92 2.61
C THR A 300 2.81 -11.00 3.70
N VAL A 301 1.89 -11.00 4.66
CA VAL A 301 1.86 -12.01 5.75
C VAL A 301 0.47 -12.61 5.85
N ASN A 302 0.33 -13.85 5.43
CA ASN A 302 -0.95 -14.54 5.49
C ASN A 302 -0.90 -15.74 6.46
N PHE A 303 -2.01 -15.96 7.15
CA PHE A 303 -2.20 -17.24 7.81
C PHE A 303 -2.50 -18.31 6.77
N ARG A 304 -1.80 -19.45 6.85
CA ARG A 304 -1.97 -20.54 5.89
C ARG A 304 -3.37 -21.18 5.90
N GLU A 305 -4.13 -20.96 6.98
CA GLU A 305 -5.52 -21.41 7.11
C GLU A 305 -6.52 -20.36 6.58
N ASP A 306 -6.07 -19.16 6.22
CA ASP A 306 -6.93 -18.10 5.72
C ASP A 306 -7.33 -18.36 4.25
N PRO A 307 -8.62 -18.58 3.96
CA PRO A 307 -9.07 -18.87 2.60
C PRO A 307 -8.94 -17.70 1.63
N LEU A 308 -8.75 -16.48 2.13
CA LEU A 308 -8.52 -15.27 1.33
C LEU A 308 -7.07 -14.79 1.40
N GLY A 309 -6.21 -15.49 2.14
CA GLY A 309 -4.79 -15.17 2.27
C GLY A 309 -3.96 -15.80 1.14
N PHE A 310 -3.93 -15.14 -0.03
CA PHE A 310 -3.13 -15.62 -1.15
C PHE A 310 -1.72 -15.04 -1.14
N PRO A 311 -0.70 -15.84 -1.48
CA PRO A 311 0.63 -15.29 -1.74
C PRO A 311 0.58 -14.30 -2.90
N THR A 312 1.25 -13.17 -2.76
CA THR A 312 1.28 -12.12 -3.80
C THR A 312 2.36 -12.38 -4.85
N SER A 313 3.45 -13.02 -4.43
CA SER A 313 4.52 -13.44 -5.34
C SER A 313 5.38 -14.52 -4.69
N ARG A 314 6.27 -15.13 -5.47
CA ARG A 314 7.43 -15.81 -4.91
C ARG A 314 8.41 -14.78 -4.35
N ASN A 315 9.16 -15.17 -3.32
CA ASN A 315 10.28 -14.36 -2.88
C ASN A 315 11.37 -14.37 -3.96
N LEU A 316 11.61 -13.21 -4.55
CA LEU A 316 12.57 -13.01 -5.63
C LEU A 316 13.62 -12.00 -5.18
N THR A 317 14.87 -12.28 -5.50
CA THR A 317 15.94 -11.30 -5.34
C THR A 317 15.81 -10.17 -6.36
N ALA A 318 16.43 -9.03 -6.11
CA ALA A 318 16.43 -7.91 -7.05
C ALA A 318 16.86 -8.35 -8.46
N LYS A 319 17.88 -9.20 -8.57
CA LYS A 319 18.38 -9.74 -9.84
C LYS A 319 17.33 -10.61 -10.55
N GLU A 320 16.63 -11.47 -9.82
CA GLU A 320 15.54 -12.29 -10.38
C GLU A 320 14.35 -11.43 -10.83
N ILE A 321 14.05 -10.36 -10.08
CA ILE A 321 13.03 -9.37 -10.46
C ILE A 321 13.41 -8.68 -11.77
N GLU A 322 14.64 -8.18 -11.90
CA GLU A 322 15.15 -7.58 -13.13
C GLU A 322 14.99 -8.52 -14.34
N GLN A 323 15.46 -9.77 -14.17
CA GLN A 323 15.39 -10.77 -15.25
C GLN A 323 13.96 -11.09 -15.69
N ARG A 324 13.04 -11.21 -14.73
CA ARG A 324 11.64 -11.59 -15.03
C ARG A 324 10.82 -10.44 -15.57
N LEU A 325 11.04 -9.24 -15.08
CA LEU A 325 10.29 -8.07 -15.49
C LEU A 325 10.86 -7.38 -16.72
N GLY A 326 12.11 -7.70 -17.09
CA GLY A 326 12.83 -6.99 -18.14
C GLY A 326 13.02 -5.51 -17.82
N VAL A 327 13.18 -5.16 -16.53
CA VAL A 327 13.42 -3.79 -16.06
C VAL A 327 14.75 -3.72 -15.35
N SER A 328 15.50 -2.64 -15.57
CA SER A 328 16.72 -2.37 -14.78
C SER A 328 16.34 -1.74 -13.45
N ILE A 329 16.91 -2.23 -12.36
CA ILE A 329 16.76 -1.70 -11.01
C ILE A 329 18.10 -1.13 -10.56
N ASN A 330 18.16 0.18 -10.40
CA ASN A 330 19.38 0.87 -10.00
C ASN A 330 19.48 0.93 -8.47
N ASN A 331 20.61 0.50 -7.90
CA ASN A 331 20.84 0.54 -6.45
C ASN A 331 19.67 -0.04 -5.63
N PRO A 332 19.34 -1.32 -5.74
CA PRO A 332 18.21 -1.90 -5.03
C PRO A 332 18.41 -1.78 -3.51
N THR A 333 17.48 -1.09 -2.85
CA THR A 333 17.41 -0.90 -1.41
C THR A 333 16.09 -1.35 -0.81
N GLY A 334 15.06 -1.54 -1.65
CA GLY A 334 13.76 -2.04 -1.27
C GLY A 334 13.70 -3.55 -1.08
N VAL A 335 12.63 -4.02 -0.48
CA VAL A 335 12.40 -5.44 -0.22
C VAL A 335 10.96 -5.79 -0.57
N ILE A 336 10.77 -6.89 -1.32
CA ILE A 336 9.46 -7.52 -1.53
C ILE A 336 9.54 -8.93 -0.97
N TYR A 337 8.73 -9.22 0.03
CA TYR A 337 8.76 -10.49 0.74
C TYR A 337 7.36 -11.00 1.07
N ASP A 338 7.14 -12.29 0.89
CA ASP A 338 5.87 -12.97 1.18
C ASP A 338 6.09 -14.13 2.18
N ASP A 339 5.31 -14.17 3.26
CA ASP A 339 5.16 -15.33 4.13
C ASP A 339 3.67 -15.65 4.29
N SER A 340 3.12 -16.40 3.35
CA SER A 340 1.75 -16.91 3.40
C SER A 340 1.65 -18.29 4.10
N GLY A 341 2.68 -18.65 4.84
CA GLY A 341 2.79 -19.93 5.57
C GLY A 341 2.61 -19.84 7.07
N VAL A 342 2.24 -18.71 7.63
CA VAL A 342 2.15 -18.50 9.08
C VAL A 342 0.99 -19.31 9.67
N TRP A 343 1.28 -20.12 10.67
CA TRP A 343 0.27 -20.94 11.31
C TRP A 343 -0.50 -20.20 12.41
N SER A 344 -1.78 -19.91 12.16
CA SER A 344 -2.66 -19.23 13.12
C SER A 344 -3.15 -20.13 14.26
N LYS A 345 -3.12 -21.46 14.09
CA LYS A 345 -3.75 -22.45 14.97
C LYS A 345 -5.27 -22.26 15.10
N ARG A 346 -5.91 -21.68 14.10
CA ARG A 346 -7.36 -21.46 14.05
C ARG A 346 -7.98 -22.34 12.97
N CYS A 347 -9.27 -22.63 13.09
CA CYS A 347 -9.97 -23.31 12.03
C CYS A 347 -10.17 -22.37 10.81
N PHE A 348 -10.24 -22.96 9.63
CA PHE A 348 -10.40 -22.30 8.36
C PHE A 348 -11.44 -21.16 8.36
N ALA A 349 -12.65 -21.39 8.88
CA ALA A 349 -13.72 -20.40 8.88
C ALA A 349 -13.43 -19.14 9.72
N LEU A 350 -12.52 -19.22 10.70
CA LEU A 350 -12.17 -18.12 11.60
C LEU A 350 -10.79 -17.53 11.31
N ALA A 351 -10.01 -18.13 10.41
CA ALA A 351 -8.64 -17.73 10.17
C ALA A 351 -8.55 -16.29 9.63
N HIS A 352 -9.44 -15.92 8.71
CA HIS A 352 -9.48 -14.58 8.09
C HIS A 352 -9.65 -13.43 9.11
N THR A 353 -10.36 -13.65 10.20
CA THR A 353 -10.57 -12.64 11.24
C THR A 353 -9.65 -12.81 12.44
N SER A 354 -8.83 -13.86 12.46
CA SER A 354 -8.03 -14.23 13.63
C SER A 354 -6.74 -13.43 13.81
N TYR A 355 -6.34 -12.61 12.87
CA TYR A 355 -5.15 -11.72 12.98
C TYR A 355 -5.21 -10.84 14.23
N TRP A 356 -6.41 -10.38 14.59
CA TRP A 356 -6.65 -9.55 15.77
C TRP A 356 -6.63 -10.34 17.09
N THR A 357 -6.99 -11.62 17.08
CA THR A 357 -7.00 -12.49 18.27
C THR A 357 -5.71 -13.26 18.43
N ALA A 358 -5.07 -13.67 17.34
CA ALA A 358 -3.75 -14.31 17.32
C ALA A 358 -2.59 -13.29 17.25
N ARG A 359 -2.80 -12.09 17.79
CA ARG A 359 -1.88 -10.94 17.66
C ARG A 359 -0.45 -11.24 18.08
N GLY A 360 -0.24 -12.13 19.03
CA GLY A 360 1.09 -12.56 19.46
C GLY A 360 1.85 -13.32 18.37
N THR A 361 1.18 -14.26 17.70
CA THR A 361 1.73 -15.00 16.56
C THR A 361 1.92 -14.08 15.37
N PHE A 362 0.90 -13.29 15.02
CA PHE A 362 0.92 -12.40 13.88
C PHE A 362 2.01 -11.32 13.99
N SER A 363 2.11 -10.62 15.12
CA SER A 363 3.16 -9.61 15.32
C SER A 363 4.57 -10.22 15.34
N LYS A 364 4.72 -11.48 15.80
CA LYS A 364 6.00 -12.19 15.72
C LYS A 364 6.36 -12.50 14.25
N ALA A 365 5.38 -12.93 13.46
CA ALA A 365 5.57 -13.18 12.04
C ALA A 365 6.02 -11.91 11.32
N ILE A 366 5.27 -10.81 11.43
CA ILE A 366 5.63 -9.53 10.80
C ILE A 366 7.09 -9.15 11.10
N VAL A 367 7.47 -9.12 12.38
CA VAL A 367 8.84 -8.70 12.77
C VAL A 367 9.90 -9.68 12.25
N LYS A 368 9.63 -10.99 12.29
CA LYS A 368 10.51 -12.00 11.71
C LYS A 368 10.69 -11.79 10.20
N ASP A 369 9.61 -11.49 9.50
CA ASP A 369 9.60 -11.39 8.04
C ASP A 369 10.20 -10.09 7.54
N PHE A 370 10.13 -9.01 8.29
CA PHE A 370 10.98 -7.84 8.05
C PHE A 370 12.46 -8.22 8.04
N VAL A 371 12.92 -8.99 9.05
CA VAL A 371 14.31 -9.46 9.12
C VAL A 371 14.65 -10.45 8.02
N ASN A 372 13.75 -11.39 7.75
CA ASN A 372 13.95 -12.42 6.72
C ASN A 372 14.00 -11.81 5.32
N GLY A 373 13.14 -10.84 5.01
CA GLY A 373 13.12 -10.15 3.74
C GLY A 373 14.44 -9.43 3.46
N TYR A 374 14.98 -8.70 4.42
CA TYR A 374 16.30 -8.09 4.27
C TYR A 374 17.43 -9.12 4.08
N LYS A 375 17.41 -10.20 4.86
CA LYS A 375 18.39 -11.28 4.70
C LYS A 375 18.28 -11.93 3.32
N PHE A 376 17.08 -12.14 2.86
CA PHE A 376 16.83 -12.74 1.56
C PHE A 376 17.38 -11.88 0.43
N GLN A 377 17.21 -10.56 0.50
CA GLN A 377 17.66 -9.64 -0.54
C GLN A 377 19.17 -9.37 -0.48
N TYR A 378 19.76 -9.27 0.72
CA TYR A 378 21.08 -8.66 0.89
C TYR A 378 22.09 -9.54 1.63
N ASP A 379 21.74 -10.72 2.12
CA ASP A 379 22.65 -11.63 2.80
C ASP A 379 23.09 -12.75 1.86
N GLU A 380 24.31 -12.62 1.29
CA GLU A 380 24.89 -13.62 0.39
C GLU A 380 24.93 -15.03 0.99
N LYS A 381 25.13 -15.14 2.30
CA LYS A 381 25.09 -16.44 3.00
C LYS A 381 23.70 -17.08 3.00
N TYR A 382 22.64 -16.27 2.93
CA TYR A 382 21.28 -16.76 2.87
C TYR A 382 20.89 -17.15 1.44
N GLN A 383 21.38 -16.41 0.45
CA GLN A 383 21.15 -16.71 -0.97
C GLN A 383 21.84 -18.01 -1.38
N ASN A 384 23.06 -18.24 -0.96
CA ASN A 384 23.82 -19.46 -1.25
C ASN A 384 23.27 -20.73 -0.58
N ARG A 385 22.39 -20.62 0.42
CA ARG A 385 21.71 -21.77 1.05
C ARG A 385 20.49 -22.30 0.27
N LYS A 386 19.97 -21.54 -0.68
CA LYS A 386 18.84 -21.94 -1.52
C LYS A 386 19.24 -22.75 -2.76
N GLU A 387 20.51 -22.75 -3.11
CA GLU A 387 21.07 -23.55 -4.24
C GLU A 387 21.41 -24.98 -3.83
N LEU A 388 21.21 -25.38 -2.60
CA LEU A 388 21.30 -26.72 -2.06
C LEU A 388 19.90 -27.31 -1.76
#